data_48c9e87c12a0b7aefad677021b286f67
#
_entry.id   48c9e87c12a0b7aefad677021b286f67
#
_cell.length_a   1.000
_cell.length_b   1.000
_cell.length_c   1.000
_cell.angle_alpha   90.00
_cell.angle_beta   90.00
_cell.angle_gamma   90.00
#
_symmetry.space_group_name_H-M   'P 1'
#
loop_
_entity.id
_entity.type
_entity.pdbx_description
1 polymer ?
#
loop_
_entity_poly.entity_id
_entity_poly.type
_entity_poly.pdbx_seq_one_letter_code
_entity_poly.pdbx_strand_id
1 'polypeptide(L)'
;MSDDETFENTDAGASLCEKTDTNRLKPGSLVMIKGNPCKVTDTTTAKPGKHGSAKVILKGKDILTDKVYDCTFHAGDMVDAPLVKRTEYTLLNVEDDGALQLLDGQGEMKEDNFLPEAAHLVDIKKNIKQWFSDGKFEVLITVISTLGKEQVIDARTGSE
;
A
#
# COMPACT_ATOMS: atom_id res chain seq x y z
N MET A 1 11.19 -32.81 2.97
CA MET A 1 10.52 -32.04 4.00
C MET A 1 9.54 -31.07 3.43
N SER A 2 8.60 -31.61 2.66
CA SER A 2 7.59 -30.79 2.02
C SER A 2 6.69 -30.10 3.05
N ASP A 3 6.50 -30.71 4.21
CA ASP A 3 5.66 -30.12 5.25
C ASP A 3 6.26 -28.82 5.77
N ASP A 4 7.57 -28.76 5.93
CA ASP A 4 8.24 -27.56 6.39
C ASP A 4 8.09 -26.43 5.38
N GLU A 5 8.24 -26.74 4.10
CA GLU A 5 8.10 -25.75 3.06
C GLU A 5 6.67 -25.20 3.03
N THR A 6 5.68 -26.07 3.12
CA THR A 6 4.29 -25.66 3.15
C THR A 6 4.01 -24.78 4.35
N PHE A 7 4.56 -25.13 5.48
CA PHE A 7 4.37 -24.38 6.71
C PHE A 7 5.01 -23.00 6.60
N GLU A 8 6.21 -22.92 6.08
CA GLU A 8 6.89 -21.64 5.89
C GLU A 8 6.12 -20.72 4.95
N ASN A 9 5.60 -21.26 3.85
CA ASN A 9 4.80 -20.50 2.92
C ASN A 9 3.54 -19.96 3.57
N THR A 10 2.91 -20.77 4.39
CA THR A 10 1.72 -20.37 5.12
C THR A 10 2.05 -19.23 6.09
N ASP A 11 3.15 -19.37 6.81
CA ASP A 11 3.58 -18.33 7.73
C ASP A 11 3.90 -17.03 7.00
N ALA A 12 4.59 -17.12 5.86
CA ALA A 12 4.90 -15.93 5.07
C ALA A 12 3.62 -15.25 4.60
N GLY A 13 2.64 -16.02 4.15
CA GLY A 13 1.35 -15.47 3.75
C GLY A 13 0.62 -14.83 4.91
N ALA A 14 0.62 -15.50 6.05
CA ALA A 14 -0.03 -14.98 7.25
C ALA A 14 0.64 -13.70 7.75
N SER A 15 1.96 -13.55 7.56
CA SER A 15 2.68 -12.37 8.01
C SER A 15 2.42 -11.12 7.15
N LEU A 16 1.81 -11.27 5.97
CA LEU A 16 1.51 -10.14 5.09
C LEU A 16 0.19 -9.48 5.40
N CYS A 17 -0.66 -10.16 6.16
CA CYS A 17 -1.98 -9.65 6.54
C CYS A 17 -2.27 -10.00 7.99
N GLU A 18 -3.18 -9.24 8.57
CA GLU A 18 -3.74 -9.60 9.88
C GLU A 18 -5.25 -9.71 9.75
N LYS A 19 -5.88 -10.41 10.69
CA LYS A 19 -7.33 -10.56 10.67
C LYS A 19 -7.99 -9.40 11.39
N THR A 20 -9.10 -8.95 10.83
CA THR A 20 -9.89 -7.90 11.45
C THR A 20 -11.36 -8.20 11.26
N ASP A 21 -12.19 -7.62 12.12
CA ASP A 21 -13.64 -7.78 12.10
C ASP A 21 -14.25 -6.72 11.17
N THR A 22 -15.17 -7.14 10.30
CA THR A 22 -15.84 -6.19 9.39
C THR A 22 -16.56 -5.08 10.15
N ASN A 23 -16.99 -5.34 11.38
CA ASN A 23 -17.65 -4.32 12.19
C ASN A 23 -16.72 -3.20 12.62
N ARG A 24 -15.42 -3.41 12.54
CA ARG A 24 -14.42 -2.41 12.89
C ARG A 24 -13.98 -1.57 11.71
N LEU A 25 -14.38 -1.94 10.50
CA LEU A 25 -13.94 -1.23 9.30
C LEU A 25 -14.71 0.07 9.15
N LYS A 26 -13.97 1.14 8.92
CA LYS A 26 -14.52 2.49 8.73
C LYS A 26 -13.67 3.18 7.68
N PRO A 27 -14.12 4.32 7.15
CA PRO A 27 -13.28 5.05 6.19
C PRO A 27 -11.88 5.29 6.75
N GLY A 28 -10.87 4.98 5.96
CA GLY A 28 -9.47 5.04 6.36
C GLY A 28 -8.87 3.72 6.80
N SER A 29 -9.69 2.72 7.11
CA SER A 29 -9.20 1.38 7.49
C SER A 29 -8.61 0.67 6.27
N LEU A 30 -7.70 -0.26 6.52
CA LEU A 30 -7.11 -1.10 5.47
C LEU A 30 -7.80 -2.45 5.44
N VAL A 31 -8.07 -2.95 4.26
CA VAL A 31 -8.74 -4.24 4.08
C VAL A 31 -8.41 -4.80 2.70
N MET A 32 -8.36 -6.12 2.61
CA MET A 32 -8.21 -6.79 1.32
C MET A 32 -9.59 -6.88 0.66
N ILE A 33 -9.73 -6.33 -0.54
CA ILE A 33 -10.95 -6.44 -1.33
C ILE A 33 -10.60 -7.14 -2.64
N LYS A 34 -11.18 -8.31 -2.85
CA LYS A 34 -10.95 -9.11 -4.08
C LYS A 34 -9.46 -9.32 -4.36
N GLY A 35 -8.68 -9.55 -3.30
CA GLY A 35 -7.25 -9.80 -3.42
C GLY A 35 -6.39 -8.55 -3.55
N ASN A 36 -6.97 -7.37 -3.38
CA ASN A 36 -6.25 -6.10 -3.52
C ASN A 36 -6.17 -5.36 -2.19
N PRO A 37 -5.02 -4.76 -1.88
CA PRO A 37 -4.87 -4.01 -0.63
C PRO A 37 -5.54 -2.64 -0.78
N CYS A 38 -6.60 -2.43 -0.03
CA CYS A 38 -7.43 -1.24 -0.19
C CYS A 38 -7.56 -0.44 1.09
N LYS A 39 -7.79 0.86 0.91
CA LYS A 39 -8.16 1.76 1.97
C LYS A 39 -9.65 2.02 1.83
N VAL A 40 -10.41 1.77 2.89
CA VAL A 40 -11.87 1.93 2.86
C VAL A 40 -12.22 3.40 2.65
N THR A 41 -13.08 3.67 1.67
CA THR A 41 -13.58 5.02 1.43
C THR A 41 -15.00 5.17 1.94
N ASP A 42 -15.82 4.12 1.83
CA ASP A 42 -17.20 4.13 2.30
C ASP A 42 -17.56 2.78 2.89
N THR A 43 -18.42 2.81 3.88
CA THR A 43 -18.98 1.59 4.46
C THR A 43 -20.45 1.81 4.72
N THR A 44 -21.26 0.83 4.36
CA THR A 44 -22.70 0.85 4.55
C THR A 44 -23.12 -0.47 5.16
N THR A 45 -23.98 -0.40 6.17
CA THR A 45 -24.52 -1.61 6.78
C THR A 45 -25.96 -1.76 6.35
N ALA A 46 -26.29 -2.89 5.75
CA ALA A 46 -27.67 -3.19 5.36
C ALA A 46 -28.20 -4.30 6.26
N LYS A 47 -29.33 -4.06 6.87
CA LYS A 47 -30.00 -5.07 7.69
C LYS A 47 -31.07 -5.74 6.86
N PRO A 48 -30.96 -7.04 6.59
CA PRO A 48 -32.03 -7.73 5.89
C PRO A 48 -33.26 -7.83 6.78
N GLY A 49 -34.36 -8.26 6.21
CA GLY A 49 -35.59 -8.43 6.97
C GLY A 49 -35.47 -9.45 8.09
N LYS A 50 -36.54 -10.18 8.35
CA LYS A 50 -36.66 -11.06 9.50
C LYS A 50 -35.63 -12.16 9.60
N HIS A 51 -35.06 -12.56 8.48
CA HIS A 51 -34.11 -13.68 8.44
C HIS A 51 -32.83 -13.24 7.78
N GLY A 52 -31.71 -13.57 8.37
CA GLY A 52 -30.41 -13.28 7.84
C GLY A 52 -29.67 -12.25 8.64
N SER A 53 -28.38 -12.28 8.52
CA SER A 53 -27.48 -11.36 9.22
C SER A 53 -27.34 -10.06 8.46
N ALA A 54 -26.95 -9.02 9.17
CA ALA A 54 -26.62 -7.75 8.56
C ALA A 54 -25.46 -7.93 7.59
N LYS A 55 -25.45 -7.13 6.54
CA LYS A 55 -24.37 -7.14 5.57
C LYS A 55 -23.62 -5.82 5.63
N VAL A 56 -22.30 -5.91 5.46
CA VAL A 56 -21.44 -4.73 5.41
C VAL A 56 -20.97 -4.59 3.98
N ILE A 57 -21.30 -3.46 3.37
CA ILE A 57 -20.90 -3.15 2.00
C ILE A 57 -19.74 -2.17 2.09
N LEU A 58 -18.57 -2.60 1.60
CA LEU A 58 -17.36 -1.79 1.64
C LEU A 58 -17.00 -1.31 0.26
N LYS A 59 -16.63 -0.06 0.17
CA LYS A 59 -15.98 0.49 -1.02
C LYS A 59 -14.59 0.94 -0.60
N GLY A 60 -13.59 0.57 -1.37
CA GLY A 60 -12.23 0.93 -1.05
C GLY A 60 -11.42 1.22 -2.30
N LYS A 61 -10.30 1.87 -2.09
CA LYS A 61 -9.40 2.25 -3.17
C LYS A 61 -8.08 1.52 -2.96
N ASP A 62 -7.61 0.83 -3.99
CA ASP A 62 -6.35 0.10 -3.96
C ASP A 62 -5.21 1.09 -3.69
N ILE A 63 -4.40 0.82 -2.67
CA ILE A 63 -3.34 1.74 -2.27
C ILE A 63 -2.16 1.76 -3.23
N LEU A 64 -2.07 0.78 -4.13
CA LEU A 64 -1.00 0.71 -5.11
C LEU A 64 -1.42 1.23 -6.49
N THR A 65 -2.68 1.01 -6.89
CA THR A 65 -3.14 1.33 -8.24
C THR A 65 -4.18 2.44 -8.29
N ASP A 66 -4.75 2.80 -7.14
CA ASP A 66 -5.82 3.80 -7.02
C ASP A 66 -7.14 3.35 -7.62
N LYS A 67 -7.27 2.09 -7.99
CA LYS A 67 -8.53 1.55 -8.51
C LYS A 67 -9.54 1.35 -7.39
N VAL A 68 -10.81 1.56 -7.71
CA VAL A 68 -11.90 1.43 -6.75
C VAL A 68 -12.50 0.03 -6.84
N TYR A 69 -12.68 -0.59 -5.68
CA TYR A 69 -13.30 -1.91 -5.57
C TYR A 69 -14.39 -1.86 -4.53
N ASP A 70 -15.39 -2.70 -4.69
CA ASP A 70 -16.40 -2.86 -3.65
C ASP A 70 -16.61 -4.34 -3.37
N CYS A 71 -17.16 -4.61 -2.20
CA CYS A 71 -17.40 -5.97 -1.77
C CYS A 71 -18.43 -5.97 -0.65
N THR A 72 -19.17 -7.08 -0.54
CA THR A 72 -20.15 -7.25 0.52
C THR A 72 -19.71 -8.40 1.43
N PHE A 73 -19.69 -8.14 2.72
CA PHE A 73 -19.38 -9.14 3.74
C PHE A 73 -20.58 -9.28 4.67
N HIS A 74 -20.64 -10.38 5.40
CA HIS A 74 -21.58 -10.49 6.51
C HIS A 74 -21.01 -9.75 7.71
N ALA A 75 -21.88 -9.08 8.44
CA ALA A 75 -21.44 -8.38 9.66
C ALA A 75 -20.80 -9.37 10.63
N GLY A 76 -19.65 -8.99 11.14
CA GLY A 76 -18.92 -9.85 12.08
C GLY A 76 -17.96 -10.84 11.42
N ASP A 77 -17.95 -10.92 10.07
CA ASP A 77 -16.99 -11.77 9.38
C ASP A 77 -15.57 -11.28 9.69
N MET A 78 -14.66 -12.23 9.77
CA MET A 78 -13.23 -11.90 9.86
C MET A 78 -12.68 -11.79 8.45
N VAL A 79 -11.99 -10.71 8.19
CA VAL A 79 -11.40 -10.44 6.87
C VAL A 79 -9.94 -10.11 7.03
N ASP A 80 -9.21 -10.13 5.93
CA ASP A 80 -7.79 -9.83 5.95
C ASP A 80 -7.56 -8.33 5.80
N ALA A 81 -6.66 -7.80 6.62
CA ALA A 81 -6.18 -6.42 6.49
C ALA A 81 -4.71 -6.48 6.12
N PRO A 82 -4.29 -5.80 5.05
CA PRO A 82 -2.88 -5.85 4.66
C PRO A 82 -2.01 -5.10 5.66
N LEU A 83 -0.82 -5.64 5.90
CA LEU A 83 0.17 -4.93 6.71
C LEU A 83 0.90 -3.97 5.76
N VAL A 84 0.92 -2.71 6.11
CA VAL A 84 1.47 -1.66 5.25
C VAL A 84 2.53 -0.90 6.02
N LYS A 85 3.69 -0.74 5.40
CA LYS A 85 4.78 0.03 5.98
C LYS A 85 5.13 1.17 5.04
N ARG A 86 5.26 2.37 5.59
CA ARG A 86 5.72 3.55 4.86
C ARG A 86 7.10 3.89 5.36
N THR A 87 8.02 4.13 4.44
CA THR A 87 9.38 4.51 4.77
C THR A 87 9.80 5.67 3.88
N GLU A 88 10.44 6.66 4.47
CA GLU A 88 10.95 7.80 3.73
C GLU A 88 12.46 7.64 3.55
N TYR A 89 12.91 7.87 2.32
CA TYR A 89 14.32 7.78 1.95
C TYR A 89 14.77 9.08 1.33
N THR A 90 16.08 9.31 1.37
CA THR A 90 16.69 10.43 0.65
C THR A 90 17.07 9.97 -0.74
N LEU A 91 16.71 10.76 -1.75
CA LEU A 91 17.05 10.45 -3.13
C LEU A 91 18.50 10.82 -3.40
N LEU A 92 19.29 9.87 -3.90
CA LEU A 92 20.68 10.10 -4.27
C LEU A 92 20.84 10.25 -5.77
N ASN A 93 20.09 9.47 -6.56
CA ASN A 93 20.23 9.49 -8.01
C ASN A 93 18.99 8.93 -8.68
N VAL A 94 18.73 9.41 -9.90
CA VAL A 94 17.70 8.85 -10.79
C VAL A 94 18.43 8.42 -12.04
N GLU A 95 18.41 7.13 -12.33
CA GLU A 95 19.11 6.59 -13.48
C GLU A 95 18.24 6.68 -14.74
N ASP A 96 18.87 6.53 -15.89
CA ASP A 96 18.18 6.70 -17.18
C ASP A 96 16.99 5.76 -17.36
N ASP A 97 17.08 4.57 -16.79
CA ASP A 97 16.00 3.56 -16.87
C ASP A 97 14.90 3.77 -15.83
N GLY A 98 15.02 4.82 -15.02
CA GLY A 98 14.06 5.10 -13.97
C GLY A 98 14.39 4.49 -12.62
N ALA A 99 15.50 3.76 -12.52
CA ALA A 99 15.93 3.19 -11.24
C ALA A 99 16.35 4.31 -10.30
N LEU A 100 16.06 4.15 -9.03
CA LEU A 100 16.36 5.13 -7.99
C LEU A 100 17.45 4.61 -7.10
N GLN A 101 18.38 5.49 -6.71
CA GLN A 101 19.30 5.23 -5.65
C GLN A 101 18.83 6.00 -4.43
N LEU A 102 18.47 5.29 -3.39
CA LEU A 102 17.90 5.85 -2.17
C LEU A 102 18.82 5.59 -1.00
N LEU A 103 18.75 6.48 -0.02
CA LEU A 103 19.53 6.35 1.21
C LEU A 103 18.55 6.29 2.37
N ASP A 104 18.70 5.26 3.21
CA ASP A 104 17.82 5.13 4.37
C ASP A 104 18.35 5.95 5.55
N GLY A 105 17.62 5.93 6.66
CA GLY A 105 17.97 6.71 7.83
C GLY A 105 19.25 6.23 8.56
N GLN A 106 19.76 5.07 8.16
CA GLN A 106 20.96 4.49 8.77
C GLN A 106 22.17 4.59 7.84
N GLY A 107 22.03 5.29 6.73
CA GLY A 107 23.12 5.50 5.80
C GLY A 107 23.33 4.36 4.80
N GLU A 108 22.39 3.45 4.69
CA GLU A 108 22.49 2.34 3.74
C GLU A 108 21.77 2.67 2.45
N MET A 109 22.33 2.22 1.34
CA MET A 109 21.74 2.45 0.02
C MET A 109 20.69 1.40 -0.32
N LYS A 110 19.64 1.84 -0.98
CA LYS A 110 18.59 0.98 -1.49
C LYS A 110 18.43 1.27 -2.98
N GLU A 111 18.55 0.25 -3.80
CA GLU A 111 18.61 0.40 -5.24
C GLU A 111 17.56 -0.43 -6.00
N ASP A 112 16.57 -0.96 -5.30
CA ASP A 112 15.56 -1.83 -5.90
C ASP A 112 14.22 -1.15 -6.15
N ASN A 113 14.19 0.18 -6.11
CA ASN A 113 12.98 0.94 -6.41
C ASN A 113 13.12 1.72 -7.69
N PHE A 114 11.99 1.98 -8.33
CA PHE A 114 11.94 2.69 -9.62
C PHE A 114 10.94 3.84 -9.52
N LEU A 115 11.05 4.77 -10.45
CA LEU A 115 10.05 5.82 -10.60
C LEU A 115 8.68 5.16 -10.80
N PRO A 116 7.62 5.73 -10.19
CA PRO A 116 6.30 5.12 -10.29
C PRO A 116 5.74 5.22 -11.71
N GLU A 117 5.13 4.13 -12.17
CA GLU A 117 4.51 4.08 -13.49
C GLU A 117 2.99 4.21 -13.45
N ALA A 118 2.38 4.13 -12.26
CA ALA A 118 0.93 4.22 -12.14
C ALA A 118 0.43 5.59 -12.59
N ALA A 119 -0.70 5.60 -13.29
CA ALA A 119 -1.25 6.82 -13.86
C ALA A 119 -1.54 7.88 -12.80
N HIS A 120 -1.99 7.47 -11.63
CA HIS A 120 -2.31 8.42 -10.55
C HIS A 120 -1.07 9.02 -9.89
N LEU A 121 0.12 8.52 -10.22
CA LEU A 121 1.39 9.00 -9.68
C LEU A 121 2.23 9.76 -10.71
N VAL A 122 1.62 10.14 -11.83
CA VAL A 122 2.35 10.81 -12.90
C VAL A 122 2.95 12.15 -12.43
N ASP A 123 2.24 12.87 -11.58
CA ASP A 123 2.74 14.14 -11.05
C ASP A 123 3.90 13.92 -10.09
N ILE A 124 3.83 12.87 -9.28
CA ILE A 124 4.91 12.50 -8.36
C ILE A 124 6.18 12.19 -9.18
N LYS A 125 6.02 11.41 -10.23
CA LYS A 125 7.14 11.06 -11.11
C LYS A 125 7.78 12.32 -11.70
N LYS A 126 6.95 13.24 -12.21
CA LYS A 126 7.45 14.49 -12.78
C LYS A 126 8.20 15.32 -11.74
N ASN A 127 7.64 15.42 -10.55
CA ASN A 127 8.26 16.20 -9.47
C ASN A 127 9.61 15.63 -9.08
N ILE A 128 9.70 14.31 -8.96
CA ILE A 128 10.97 13.67 -8.62
C ILE A 128 12.04 14.01 -9.65
N LYS A 129 11.72 13.86 -10.92
CA LYS A 129 12.67 14.15 -12.00
C LYS A 129 13.06 15.62 -12.02
N GLN A 130 12.09 16.52 -11.83
CA GLN A 130 12.32 17.96 -11.84
C GLN A 130 13.20 18.36 -10.65
N TRP A 131 12.87 17.94 -9.46
CA TRP A 131 13.62 18.30 -8.26
C TRP A 131 15.03 17.76 -8.28
N PHE A 132 15.19 16.54 -8.78
CA PHE A 132 16.51 15.96 -8.93
C PHE A 132 17.37 16.75 -9.94
N SER A 133 16.76 17.12 -11.05
CA SER A 133 17.46 17.92 -12.07
C SER A 133 17.83 19.30 -11.55
N ASP A 134 16.95 19.92 -10.77
CA ASP A 134 17.21 21.25 -10.21
C ASP A 134 18.36 21.24 -9.19
N GLY A 135 18.49 20.16 -8.44
CA GLY A 135 19.58 20.02 -7.50
C GLY A 135 19.63 21.03 -6.36
N LYS A 136 18.49 21.68 -6.08
CA LYS A 136 18.45 22.76 -5.09
C LYS A 136 18.17 22.27 -3.68
N PHE A 137 17.44 21.18 -3.54
CA PHE A 137 16.99 20.69 -2.25
C PHE A 137 17.19 19.19 -2.17
N GLU A 138 17.26 18.71 -0.95
CA GLU A 138 17.17 17.28 -0.70
C GLU A 138 15.78 16.80 -1.13
N VAL A 139 15.72 15.69 -1.84
CA VAL A 139 14.45 15.10 -2.25
C VAL A 139 14.19 13.88 -1.39
N LEU A 140 13.02 13.85 -0.77
CA LEU A 140 12.62 12.76 0.10
C LEU A 140 11.53 11.96 -0.59
N ILE A 141 11.74 10.64 -0.63
CA ILE A 141 10.89 9.70 -1.36
C ILE A 141 10.18 8.81 -0.36
N THR A 142 8.86 8.72 -0.45
CA THR A 142 8.09 7.80 0.38
C THR A 142 7.80 6.53 -0.40
N VAL A 143 8.21 5.40 0.17
CA VAL A 143 7.97 4.08 -0.39
C VAL A 143 6.99 3.34 0.50
N ILE A 144 5.96 2.79 -0.09
CA ILE A 144 5.02 1.93 0.61
C ILE A 144 5.39 0.48 0.34
N SER A 145 5.35 -0.33 1.39
CA SER A 145 5.62 -1.76 1.28
C SER A 145 4.41 -2.51 1.80
N THR A 146 3.85 -3.38 0.97
CA THR A 146 2.71 -4.21 1.34
C THR A 146 2.67 -5.45 0.46
N LEU A 147 2.27 -6.58 1.03
CA LEU A 147 2.11 -7.85 0.30
C LEU A 147 3.37 -8.25 -0.49
N GLY A 148 4.54 -7.96 0.06
CA GLY A 148 5.80 -8.27 -0.61
C GLY A 148 6.15 -7.37 -1.77
N LYS A 149 5.42 -6.28 -1.96
CA LYS A 149 5.65 -5.32 -3.04
C LYS A 149 6.03 -3.98 -2.47
N GLU A 150 6.80 -3.23 -3.23
CA GLU A 150 7.17 -1.86 -2.86
C GLU A 150 6.83 -0.92 -3.99
N GLN A 151 6.43 0.29 -3.64
CA GLN A 151 6.11 1.30 -4.63
C GLN A 151 6.38 2.68 -4.07
N VAL A 152 7.00 3.52 -4.89
CA VAL A 152 7.12 4.93 -4.59
C VAL A 152 5.74 5.56 -4.73
N ILE A 153 5.27 6.23 -3.69
CA ILE A 153 3.91 6.80 -3.69
C ILE A 153 3.90 8.30 -3.46
N ASP A 154 5.00 8.88 -3.02
CA ASP A 154 5.04 10.31 -2.73
C ASP A 154 6.47 10.79 -2.73
N ALA A 155 6.62 12.11 -2.87
CA ALA A 155 7.92 12.75 -2.81
C ALA A 155 7.72 14.17 -2.35
N ARG A 156 8.73 14.69 -1.64
CA ARG A 156 8.75 16.07 -1.20
C ARG A 156 10.18 16.56 -1.13
N THR A 157 10.35 17.85 -1.10
CA THR A 157 11.67 18.44 -0.89
C THR A 157 11.88 18.66 0.60
N GLY A 158 13.08 18.36 1.05
CA GLY A 158 13.45 18.63 2.43
C GLY A 158 13.81 20.10 2.59
N SER A 159 13.78 20.56 3.83
CA SER A 159 14.27 21.89 4.13
C SER A 159 15.80 21.89 4.08
N GLU A 160 16.35 23.01 3.73
CA GLU A 160 17.81 23.18 3.73
C GLU A 160 18.43 23.01 5.08
#